data_85dc1950046920f40f5b6e4192305970
#
_entry.id   85dc1950046920f40f5b6e4192305970
#
_cell.length_a   1.000
_cell.length_b   1.000
_cell.length_c   1.000
_cell.angle_alpha   90.00
_cell.angle_beta   90.00
_cell.angle_gamma   90.00
#
_symmetry.space_group_name_H-M   'P 1'
#
loop_
_entity.id
_entity.type
_entity.pdbx_description
1 polymer ?
#
loop_
_entity_poly.entity_id
_entity_poly.type
_entity_poly.pdbx_seq_one_letter_code
_entity_poly.pdbx_strand_id
1 'polypeptide(L)'
;MLIPGATIVFGFWIWRGIGQEFMPSLNEGSFLLMPTSMPHSGIEQNLDYIEALDKRLASIPEVETAIGKWGRVNSALDPAPVQMFENMINYRPECILNEDGKRERFKVNRQGEYLLKDGGVYNPKDGFRLIPSDSLIPDAKGDYFRQWRPEIKNTNDIWQQIVNVTHLPGL
;
A
#
# COMPACT_ATOMS: atom_id res chain seq x y z
N MET A 1 -23.21 -0.32 -50.48
CA MET A 1 -23.82 -0.17 -49.14
C MET A 1 -23.31 -1.14 -48.07
N LEU A 2 -22.47 -2.15 -48.41
CA LEU A 2 -21.91 -3.11 -47.42
C LEU A 2 -20.78 -2.51 -46.54
N ILE A 3 -19.95 -1.61 -47.08
CA ILE A 3 -18.80 -1.04 -46.37
C ILE A 3 -19.23 -0.19 -45.17
N PRO A 4 -20.18 0.77 -45.28
CA PRO A 4 -20.60 1.56 -44.11
C PRO A 4 -21.29 0.71 -43.03
N GLY A 5 -22.01 -0.34 -43.39
CA GLY A 5 -22.61 -1.26 -42.43
C GLY A 5 -21.55 -2.04 -41.61
N ALA A 6 -20.52 -2.52 -42.32
CA ALA A 6 -19.42 -3.24 -41.66
C ALA A 6 -18.62 -2.36 -40.72
N THR A 7 -18.39 -1.09 -41.05
CA THR A 7 -17.68 -0.14 -40.15
C THR A 7 -18.46 0.17 -38.87
N ILE A 8 -19.80 0.29 -38.98
CA ILE A 8 -20.67 0.51 -37.81
C ILE A 8 -20.64 -0.71 -36.88
N VAL A 9 -20.78 -1.90 -37.43
CA VAL A 9 -20.74 -3.15 -36.61
C VAL A 9 -19.38 -3.33 -35.93
N PHE A 10 -18.28 -3.07 -36.65
CA PHE A 10 -16.93 -3.15 -36.13
C PHE A 10 -16.68 -2.08 -35.06
N GLY A 11 -17.15 -0.85 -35.25
CA GLY A 11 -17.09 0.21 -34.29
C GLY A 11 -17.86 -0.12 -33.00
N PHE A 12 -19.06 -0.70 -33.14
CA PHE A 12 -19.84 -1.13 -31.96
C PHE A 12 -19.19 -2.30 -31.24
N TRP A 13 -18.55 -3.22 -31.92
CA TRP A 13 -17.81 -4.33 -31.34
C TRP A 13 -16.59 -3.85 -30.54
N ILE A 14 -15.81 -2.91 -31.09
CA ILE A 14 -14.69 -2.27 -30.36
C ILE A 14 -15.20 -1.52 -29.16
N TRP A 15 -16.27 -0.73 -29.30
CA TRP A 15 -16.83 0.07 -28.21
C TRP A 15 -17.25 -0.79 -27.01
N ARG A 16 -17.80 -1.97 -27.23
CA ARG A 16 -18.12 -2.92 -26.15
C ARG A 16 -16.90 -3.48 -25.42
N GLY A 17 -15.75 -3.45 -26.04
CA GLY A 17 -14.48 -3.90 -25.45
C GLY A 17 -13.70 -2.79 -24.74
N ILE A 18 -14.08 -1.53 -24.90
CA ILE A 18 -13.44 -0.40 -24.21
C ILE A 18 -13.98 -0.35 -22.80
N GLY A 19 -13.08 -0.51 -21.82
CA GLY A 19 -13.40 -0.34 -20.40
C GLY A 19 -13.93 1.08 -20.15
N GLN A 20 -15.00 1.18 -19.35
CA GLN A 20 -15.56 2.45 -18.92
C GLN A 20 -15.06 2.73 -17.51
N GLU A 21 -13.90 3.36 -17.38
CA GLU A 21 -13.42 3.89 -16.12
C GLU A 21 -13.45 5.42 -16.17
N PHE A 22 -14.21 6.02 -15.28
CA PHE A 22 -14.28 7.48 -15.15
C PHE A 22 -12.98 8.06 -14.61
N MET A 23 -12.34 7.34 -13.70
CA MET A 23 -10.99 7.63 -13.20
C MET A 23 -10.20 6.33 -13.07
N PRO A 24 -9.01 6.24 -13.70
CA PRO A 24 -8.15 5.09 -13.45
C PRO A 24 -7.76 5.04 -11.98
N SER A 25 -7.65 3.84 -11.42
CA SER A 25 -7.17 3.66 -10.05
C SER A 25 -5.73 4.17 -9.97
N LEU A 26 -5.54 5.28 -9.29
CA LEU A 26 -4.21 5.83 -9.00
C LEU A 26 -3.60 5.06 -7.83
N ASN A 27 -2.43 4.50 -8.07
CA ASN A 27 -1.61 3.89 -7.02
C ASN A 27 -0.55 4.90 -6.60
N GLU A 28 -0.88 5.72 -5.60
CA GLU A 28 0.00 6.79 -5.09
C GLU A 28 0.97 6.30 -4.00
N GLY A 29 0.96 5.01 -3.65
CA GLY A 29 1.79 4.47 -2.57
C GLY A 29 1.31 4.84 -1.17
N SER A 30 0.12 5.45 -1.05
CA SER A 30 -0.44 5.89 0.23
C SER A 30 -1.94 5.65 0.33
N PHE A 31 -2.40 5.52 1.58
CA PHE A 31 -3.82 5.53 1.94
C PHE A 31 -4.09 6.62 2.96
N LEU A 32 -5.28 7.17 2.93
CA LEU A 32 -5.81 8.04 3.96
C LEU A 32 -6.94 7.33 4.70
N LEU A 33 -6.74 7.05 5.97
CA LEU A 33 -7.71 6.44 6.87
C LEU A 33 -8.26 7.52 7.79
N MET A 34 -9.59 7.74 7.79
CA MET A 34 -10.24 8.80 8.53
C MET A 34 -11.34 8.23 9.46
N PRO A 35 -10.99 7.50 10.52
CA PRO A 35 -11.98 7.05 11.49
C PRO A 35 -12.47 8.21 12.36
N THR A 36 -13.63 8.01 12.97
CA THR A 36 -14.21 9.00 13.91
C THR A 36 -14.47 8.31 15.24
N SER A 37 -14.05 8.93 16.33
CA SER A 37 -14.40 8.46 17.67
C SER A 37 -15.82 8.82 18.05
N MET A 38 -16.31 8.21 19.12
CA MET A 38 -17.66 8.54 19.64
C MET A 38 -17.73 10.02 20.09
N PRO A 39 -18.88 10.69 19.92
CA PRO A 39 -19.05 12.11 20.25
C PRO A 39 -18.73 12.49 21.68
N HIS A 40 -18.71 11.52 22.60
CA HIS A 40 -18.42 11.73 24.04
C HIS A 40 -16.99 11.40 24.45
N SER A 41 -16.14 11.02 23.49
CA SER A 41 -14.75 10.68 23.76
C SER A 41 -13.99 11.90 24.27
N GLY A 42 -13.35 11.76 25.43
CA GLY A 42 -12.47 12.78 25.98
C GLY A 42 -11.12 12.86 25.27
N ILE A 43 -10.34 13.89 25.59
CA ILE A 43 -9.02 14.12 24.99
C ILE A 43 -8.08 12.92 25.25
N GLU A 44 -8.04 12.43 26.48
CA GLU A 44 -7.18 11.29 26.85
C GLU A 44 -7.55 10.02 26.06
N GLN A 45 -8.84 9.73 25.97
CA GLN A 45 -9.32 8.58 25.22
C GLN A 45 -8.99 8.67 23.72
N ASN A 46 -9.07 9.86 23.13
CA ASN A 46 -8.69 10.07 21.73
C ASN A 46 -7.18 9.95 21.52
N LEU A 47 -6.35 10.33 22.50
CA LEU A 47 -4.90 10.08 22.45
C LEU A 47 -4.58 8.59 22.51
N ASP A 48 -5.27 7.85 23.38
CA ASP A 48 -5.12 6.37 23.43
C ASP A 48 -5.52 5.72 22.11
N TYR A 49 -6.59 6.20 21.47
CA TYR A 49 -7.04 5.68 20.17
C TYR A 49 -6.00 5.91 19.07
N ILE A 50 -5.45 7.12 18.94
CA ILE A 50 -4.47 7.41 17.90
C ILE A 50 -3.18 6.60 18.11
N GLU A 51 -2.72 6.49 19.34
CA GLU A 51 -1.56 5.67 19.68
C GLU A 51 -1.78 4.19 19.37
N ALA A 52 -2.97 3.66 19.69
CA ALA A 52 -3.34 2.29 19.39
C ALA A 52 -3.47 2.04 17.87
N LEU A 53 -4.02 3.00 17.12
CA LEU A 53 -4.10 2.95 15.66
C LEU A 53 -2.72 2.91 15.03
N ASP A 54 -1.85 3.85 15.39
CA ASP A 54 -0.50 3.94 14.83
C ASP A 54 0.31 2.67 15.11
N LYS A 55 0.24 2.13 16.33
CA LYS A 55 0.89 0.86 16.69
C LYS A 55 0.38 -0.32 15.87
N ARG A 56 -0.94 -0.41 15.66
CA ARG A 56 -1.54 -1.48 14.85
C ARG A 56 -1.19 -1.35 13.38
N LEU A 57 -1.22 -0.14 12.83
CA LEU A 57 -0.82 0.13 11.45
C LEU A 57 0.66 -0.20 11.22
N ALA A 58 1.53 0.19 12.15
CA ALA A 58 2.97 -0.12 12.09
C ALA A 58 3.27 -1.63 12.22
N SER A 59 2.33 -2.44 12.71
CA SER A 59 2.50 -3.89 12.78
C SER A 59 2.31 -4.61 11.44
N ILE A 60 1.78 -3.92 10.41
CA ILE A 60 1.59 -4.47 9.06
C ILE A 60 2.93 -4.36 8.31
N PRO A 61 3.54 -5.47 7.87
CA PRO A 61 4.85 -5.43 7.22
C PRO A 61 4.91 -4.61 5.93
N GLU A 62 3.80 -4.53 5.19
CA GLU A 62 3.67 -3.75 3.97
C GLU A 62 3.58 -2.25 4.22
N VAL A 63 3.24 -1.82 5.44
CA VAL A 63 3.22 -0.42 5.83
C VAL A 63 4.65 0.05 6.09
N GLU A 64 5.03 1.16 5.47
CA GLU A 64 6.33 1.79 5.67
C GLU A 64 6.28 2.82 6.77
N THR A 65 5.29 3.72 6.70
CA THR A 65 5.05 4.74 7.71
C THR A 65 3.55 4.92 7.92
N ALA A 66 3.15 5.11 9.16
CA ALA A 66 1.81 5.52 9.53
C ALA A 66 1.92 6.74 10.44
N ILE A 67 1.23 7.81 10.08
CA ILE A 67 1.22 9.07 10.85
C ILE A 67 -0.22 9.46 11.08
N GLY A 68 -0.65 9.42 12.33
CA GLY A 68 -1.95 9.88 12.76
C GLY A 68 -1.94 11.36 13.15
N LYS A 69 -2.89 12.10 12.61
CA LYS A 69 -3.24 13.46 13.04
C LYS A 69 -4.60 13.40 13.74
N TRP A 70 -4.69 14.02 14.88
CA TRP A 70 -5.93 14.20 15.62
C TRP A 70 -6.03 15.63 16.12
N GLY A 71 -7.25 16.14 16.17
CA GLY A 71 -7.54 17.45 16.69
C GLY A 71 -8.00 18.44 15.62
N ARG A 72 -8.59 19.52 16.08
CA ARG A 72 -9.08 20.59 15.23
C ARG A 72 -7.98 21.59 14.91
N VAL A 73 -7.82 21.90 13.65
CA VAL A 73 -6.98 23.02 13.21
C VAL A 73 -7.76 24.32 13.40
N ASN A 74 -7.08 25.35 13.91
CA ASN A 74 -7.69 26.70 14.04
C ASN A 74 -7.70 27.42 12.68
N SER A 75 -8.50 26.89 11.76
CA SER A 75 -8.64 27.39 10.39
C SER A 75 -10.10 27.32 9.96
N ALA A 76 -10.55 28.34 9.25
CA ALA A 76 -11.89 28.35 8.65
C ALA A 76 -12.02 27.39 7.45
N LEU A 77 -10.89 26.92 6.91
CA LEU A 77 -10.84 26.04 5.73
C LEU A 77 -10.88 24.54 6.10
N ASP A 78 -10.63 24.20 7.36
CA ASP A 78 -10.67 22.82 7.84
C ASP A 78 -11.85 22.65 8.81
N PRO A 79 -13.00 22.14 8.34
CA PRO A 79 -14.19 21.95 9.17
C PRO A 79 -14.15 20.69 10.02
N ALA A 80 -13.01 19.98 10.09
CA ALA A 80 -12.90 18.70 10.77
C ALA A 80 -13.29 18.82 12.26
N PRO A 81 -14.21 17.98 12.76
CA PRO A 81 -14.55 17.95 14.17
C PRO A 81 -13.42 17.32 15.00
N VAL A 82 -13.42 17.60 16.31
CA VAL A 82 -12.41 17.07 17.25
C VAL A 82 -12.36 15.54 17.31
N GLN A 83 -13.45 14.87 16.94
CA GLN A 83 -13.57 13.41 16.93
C GLN A 83 -12.97 12.76 15.68
N MET A 84 -12.53 13.53 14.70
CA MET A 84 -12.01 13.01 13.43
C MET A 84 -10.51 12.79 13.53
N PHE A 85 -10.10 11.60 13.10
CA PHE A 85 -8.68 11.25 12.93
C PHE A 85 -8.34 11.24 11.46
N GLU A 86 -7.12 11.59 11.13
CA GLU A 86 -6.57 11.50 9.79
C GLU A 86 -5.25 10.76 9.87
N ASN A 87 -5.24 9.50 9.47
CA ASN A 87 -4.04 8.68 9.44
C ASN A 87 -3.56 8.55 8.00
N MET A 88 -2.41 9.13 7.71
CA MET A 88 -1.72 8.94 6.44
C MET A 88 -0.85 7.69 6.55
N ILE A 89 -1.06 6.73 5.65
CA ILE A 89 -0.42 5.43 5.66
C ILE A 89 0.32 5.26 4.34
N ASN A 90 1.64 5.28 4.38
CA ASN A 90 2.46 4.96 3.21
C ASN A 90 2.81 3.47 3.25
N TYR A 91 2.65 2.80 2.12
CA TYR A 91 3.00 1.40 1.98
C TYR A 91 4.15 1.20 1.01
N ARG A 92 4.93 0.16 1.26
CA ARG A 92 6.07 -0.20 0.44
C ARG A 92 5.63 -0.61 -0.95
N PRO A 93 6.38 -0.27 -2.00
CA PRO A 93 6.14 -0.84 -3.33
C PRO A 93 6.32 -2.37 -3.29
N GLU A 94 5.62 -3.07 -4.19
CA GLU A 94 5.70 -4.54 -4.25
C GLU A 94 7.15 -5.05 -4.40
N CYS A 95 7.92 -4.38 -5.25
CA CYS A 95 9.34 -4.68 -5.45
C CYS A 95 10.19 -3.46 -5.05
N ILE A 96 11.42 -3.70 -4.63
CA ILE A 96 12.38 -2.62 -4.36
C ILE A 96 12.59 -1.81 -5.65
N LEU A 97 12.53 -0.49 -5.50
CA LEU A 97 12.76 0.48 -6.58
C LEU A 97 14.12 1.15 -6.38
N ASN A 98 14.79 1.48 -7.49
CA ASN A 98 15.99 2.32 -7.50
C ASN A 98 15.60 3.81 -7.40
N GLU A 99 16.61 4.70 -7.36
CA GLU A 99 16.43 6.15 -7.30
C GLU A 99 15.63 6.72 -8.49
N ASP A 100 15.65 6.03 -9.63
CA ASP A 100 14.87 6.39 -10.83
C ASP A 100 13.41 5.88 -10.79
N GLY A 101 12.97 5.22 -9.70
CA GLY A 101 11.65 4.61 -9.58
C GLY A 101 11.46 3.32 -10.40
N LYS A 102 12.54 2.73 -10.91
CA LYS A 102 12.49 1.46 -11.64
C LYS A 102 12.75 0.30 -10.68
N ARG A 103 12.13 -0.85 -10.96
CA ARG A 103 12.34 -2.08 -10.19
C ARG A 103 13.81 -2.50 -10.26
N GLU A 104 14.43 -2.70 -9.10
CA GLU A 104 15.79 -3.15 -8.96
C GLU A 104 15.88 -4.66 -8.87
N ARG A 105 16.96 -5.24 -9.43
CA ARG A 105 17.22 -6.67 -9.39
C ARG A 105 18.39 -6.97 -8.47
N PHE A 106 18.30 -8.11 -7.78
CA PHE A 106 19.29 -8.55 -6.80
C PHE A 106 19.80 -9.94 -7.11
N LYS A 107 21.02 -10.18 -6.69
CA LYS A 107 21.74 -11.42 -6.97
C LYS A 107 21.09 -12.61 -6.28
N VAL A 108 20.81 -13.65 -7.07
CA VAL A 108 20.27 -14.93 -6.60
C VAL A 108 21.23 -16.06 -6.94
N ASN A 109 21.25 -17.10 -6.11
CA ASN A 109 21.98 -18.31 -6.39
C ASN A 109 21.17 -19.26 -7.32
N ARG A 110 21.72 -20.43 -7.65
CA ARG A 110 21.05 -21.41 -8.51
C ARG A 110 19.78 -22.02 -7.89
N GLN A 111 19.60 -21.90 -6.59
CA GLN A 111 18.43 -22.35 -5.83
C GLN A 111 17.32 -21.30 -5.76
N GLY A 112 17.58 -20.08 -6.26
CA GLY A 112 16.63 -18.96 -6.20
C GLY A 112 16.64 -18.21 -4.86
N GLU A 113 17.71 -18.33 -4.08
CA GLU A 113 17.89 -17.64 -2.80
C GLU A 113 18.67 -16.34 -3.03
N TYR A 114 18.25 -15.27 -2.37
CA TYR A 114 18.93 -13.98 -2.45
C TYR A 114 20.20 -13.96 -1.61
N LEU A 115 21.28 -13.44 -2.19
CA LEU A 115 22.57 -13.30 -1.52
C LEU A 115 22.60 -11.96 -0.78
N LEU A 116 22.96 -12.00 0.49
CA LEU A 116 23.11 -10.84 1.34
C LEU A 116 24.58 -10.38 1.40
N LYS A 117 24.81 -9.10 1.66
CA LYS A 117 26.16 -8.53 1.78
C LYS A 117 26.95 -9.07 2.96
N ASP A 118 26.28 -9.54 4.00
CA ASP A 118 26.89 -10.19 5.17
C ASP A 118 27.33 -11.65 4.93
N GLY A 119 27.14 -12.16 3.70
CA GLY A 119 27.42 -13.53 3.32
C GLY A 119 26.28 -14.51 3.64
N GLY A 120 25.19 -14.03 4.19
CA GLY A 120 23.97 -14.81 4.40
C GLY A 120 23.18 -15.05 3.12
N VAL A 121 22.19 -15.94 3.20
CA VAL A 121 21.24 -16.20 2.14
C VAL A 121 19.81 -16.03 2.68
N TYR A 122 18.92 -15.56 1.82
CA TYR A 122 17.49 -15.48 2.12
C TYR A 122 16.69 -16.24 1.07
N ASN A 123 15.88 -17.17 1.54
CA ASN A 123 14.96 -17.92 0.70
C ASN A 123 13.52 -17.48 0.94
N PRO A 124 12.82 -16.88 -0.04
CA PRO A 124 11.44 -16.46 0.11
C PRO A 124 10.46 -17.59 0.45
N LYS A 125 10.85 -18.86 0.20
CA LYS A 125 10.01 -20.04 0.49
C LYS A 125 10.03 -20.42 1.97
N ASP A 126 11.05 -20.02 2.71
CA ASP A 126 11.19 -20.35 4.14
C ASP A 126 10.35 -19.44 5.04
N GLY A 127 9.67 -18.49 4.47
CA GLY A 127 8.80 -17.52 5.14
C GLY A 127 9.11 -16.09 4.77
N PHE A 128 8.11 -15.22 4.95
CA PHE A 128 8.27 -13.80 4.68
C PHE A 128 9.16 -13.12 5.72
N ARG A 129 10.17 -12.41 5.25
CA ARG A 129 11.01 -11.53 6.05
C ARG A 129 11.29 -10.26 5.27
N LEU A 130 11.04 -9.11 5.88
CA LEU A 130 11.41 -7.83 5.31
C LEU A 130 12.94 -7.66 5.40
N ILE A 131 13.59 -7.51 4.26
CA ILE A 131 15.03 -7.31 4.17
C ILE A 131 15.28 -5.90 3.64
N PRO A 132 16.11 -5.09 4.33
CA PRO A 132 16.49 -3.78 3.83
C PRO A 132 17.21 -3.89 2.47
N SER A 133 16.93 -2.97 1.55
CA SER A 133 17.58 -2.93 0.23
C SER A 133 19.10 -2.90 0.33
N ASP A 134 19.62 -2.20 1.35
CA ASP A 134 21.07 -2.06 1.60
C ASP A 134 21.77 -3.38 1.93
N SER A 135 21.01 -4.38 2.41
CA SER A 135 21.55 -5.70 2.74
C SER A 135 21.63 -6.65 1.53
N LEU A 136 20.94 -6.31 0.44
CA LEU A 136 20.92 -7.10 -0.78
C LEU A 136 22.07 -6.69 -1.72
N ILE A 137 22.53 -7.62 -2.57
CA ILE A 137 23.57 -7.37 -3.58
C ILE A 137 22.87 -7.07 -4.90
N PRO A 138 22.97 -5.81 -5.45
CA PRO A 138 22.39 -5.48 -6.74
C PRO A 138 23.02 -6.31 -7.87
N ASP A 139 22.22 -6.82 -8.79
CA ASP A 139 22.68 -7.54 -9.98
C ASP A 139 21.66 -7.44 -11.11
N ALA A 140 22.06 -6.83 -12.22
CA ALA A 140 21.19 -6.66 -13.38
C ALA A 140 20.64 -7.97 -13.98
N LYS A 141 21.31 -9.10 -13.72
CA LYS A 141 20.91 -10.44 -14.17
C LYS A 141 20.15 -11.24 -13.10
N GLY A 142 19.96 -10.63 -11.92
CA GLY A 142 19.26 -11.23 -10.79
C GLY A 142 17.75 -11.17 -10.91
N ASP A 143 17.07 -11.43 -9.79
CA ASP A 143 15.63 -11.41 -9.67
C ASP A 143 15.12 -10.18 -8.89
N TYR A 144 13.84 -9.84 -9.06
CA TYR A 144 13.19 -8.78 -8.31
C TYR A 144 12.88 -9.23 -6.89
N PHE A 145 13.29 -8.48 -5.90
CA PHE A 145 12.96 -8.75 -4.50
C PHE A 145 11.58 -8.21 -4.16
N ARG A 146 10.68 -9.11 -3.74
CA ARG A 146 9.31 -8.75 -3.35
C ARG A 146 9.25 -8.38 -1.87
N GLN A 147 8.68 -7.20 -1.57
CA GLN A 147 8.57 -6.66 -0.21
C GLN A 147 7.22 -6.97 0.46
N TRP A 148 6.26 -7.52 -0.29
CA TRP A 148 4.95 -7.89 0.23
C TRP A 148 4.90 -9.37 0.58
N ARG A 149 4.10 -9.70 1.61
CA ARG A 149 3.80 -11.10 1.95
C ARG A 149 3.17 -11.84 0.77
N PRO A 150 3.31 -13.16 0.69
CA PRO A 150 2.76 -13.96 -0.42
C PRO A 150 1.25 -13.84 -0.59
N GLU A 151 0.52 -13.59 0.51
CA GLU A 151 -0.94 -13.45 0.55
C GLU A 151 -1.41 -12.15 -0.08
N ILE A 152 -0.59 -11.10 -0.04
CA ILE A 152 -0.92 -9.77 -0.54
C ILE A 152 -0.61 -9.71 -2.02
N LYS A 153 -1.62 -9.63 -2.87
CA LYS A 153 -1.47 -9.63 -4.34
C LYS A 153 -1.63 -8.25 -4.97
N ASN A 154 -2.34 -7.37 -4.29
CA ASN A 154 -2.66 -6.04 -4.78
C ASN A 154 -2.82 -5.05 -3.61
N THR A 155 -2.92 -3.77 -3.92
CA THR A 155 -3.07 -2.70 -2.93
C THR A 155 -4.37 -2.80 -2.13
N ASN A 156 -5.42 -3.38 -2.72
CA ASN A 156 -6.68 -3.59 -2.02
C ASN A 156 -6.54 -4.62 -0.90
N ASP A 157 -5.68 -5.63 -1.05
CA ASP A 157 -5.39 -6.60 0.02
C ASP A 157 -4.70 -5.92 1.20
N ILE A 158 -3.79 -4.95 0.95
CA ILE A 158 -3.19 -4.11 2.00
C ILE A 158 -4.27 -3.30 2.71
N TRP A 159 -5.17 -2.69 1.94
CA TRP A 159 -6.29 -1.94 2.50
C TRP A 159 -7.18 -2.81 3.41
N GLN A 160 -7.49 -4.02 2.99
CA GLN A 160 -8.25 -4.97 3.83
C GLN A 160 -7.51 -5.32 5.13
N GLN A 161 -6.18 -5.48 5.09
CA GLN A 161 -5.39 -5.66 6.31
C GLN A 161 -5.47 -4.44 7.23
N ILE A 162 -5.36 -3.23 6.67
CA ILE A 162 -5.50 -1.98 7.41
C ILE A 162 -6.86 -1.94 8.11
N VAL A 163 -7.95 -2.15 7.37
CA VAL A 163 -9.32 -2.15 7.93
C VAL A 163 -9.47 -3.18 9.05
N ASN A 164 -8.93 -4.38 8.86
CA ASN A 164 -9.04 -5.45 9.85
C ASN A 164 -8.32 -5.13 11.18
N VAL A 165 -7.13 -4.51 11.11
CA VAL A 165 -6.35 -4.21 12.32
C VAL A 165 -6.80 -2.92 13.01
N THR A 166 -7.44 -2.01 12.28
CA THR A 166 -7.89 -0.71 12.82
C THR A 166 -9.27 -0.76 13.45
N HIS A 167 -9.96 -1.89 13.41
CA HIS A 167 -11.24 -2.04 14.08
C HIS A 167 -11.06 -2.02 15.61
N LEU A 168 -11.24 -0.83 16.19
CA LEU A 168 -11.17 -0.58 17.63
C LEU A 168 -12.59 -0.36 18.19
N PRO A 169 -12.91 -0.89 19.39
CA PRO A 169 -14.16 -0.57 20.06
C PRO A 169 -14.24 0.94 20.36
N GLY A 170 -15.25 1.61 19.80
CA GLY A 170 -15.47 3.04 20.02
C GLY A 170 -14.86 3.96 18.94
N LEU A 171 -14.32 3.37 17.88
CA LEU A 171 -13.82 4.06 16.69
C LEU A 171 -14.55 3.56 15.46
#